data_71e865e84847632ed2de25dee47e2383
#
_entry.id   71e865e84847632ed2de25dee47e2383
#
_cell.length_a   1.000
_cell.length_b   1.000
_cell.length_c   1.000
_cell.angle_alpha   90.00
_cell.angle_beta   90.00
_cell.angle_gamma   90.00
#
_symmetry.space_group_name_H-M   'P 1'
#
loop_
_entity.id
_entity.type
_entity.pdbx_description
1 polymer ?
#
loop_
_entity_poly.entity_id
_entity_poly.type
_entity_poly.pdbx_seq_one_letter_code
_entity_poly.pdbx_strand_id
1 'polypeptide(L)'
;DLVDEGKRGTFFGRRNRVIGLITFISLAVAGTLLDFVSQWTAMGGFAILFFIAGLARLYSAKFFNLQYDPETPLKPQQQSSFKDFFHGLGRNSFGMFTIYVSIMNIAVFISGPLMVAYWLQVLGFSYLQLTLLMGAISVSSFLMISHWGKHIDQYGNRNILEVTSFIITMFPLLWYLVHFISGSAAFYVALGIQVLGGLAWSGYNLALGNYIYDAIDPSNRLRMTSYHNVFKGSGVVIGGILAGLLSNIPVAETGILQWLFPNGILICFLVSTSLRILVLKIFMPKIKEIRLTGTTRPPIRYFVAVMPFRGLKADLLVGINRTMKK
;
A
#
# COMPACT_ATOMS: atom_id res chain seq x y z
N ASP A 1 15.34 -18.64 -2.80
CA ASP A 1 15.92 -19.98 -2.75
C ASP A 1 17.27 -20.07 -2.02
N LEU A 2 17.98 -18.97 -1.81
CA LEU A 2 19.24 -18.94 -1.03
C LEU A 2 19.03 -19.03 0.49
N VAL A 3 17.83 -18.80 0.98
CA VAL A 3 17.50 -18.85 2.41
C VAL A 3 16.66 -20.09 2.68
N ASP A 4 17.13 -20.88 3.65
CA ASP A 4 16.47 -22.09 4.14
C ASP A 4 15.01 -21.80 4.54
N GLU A 5 14.07 -22.66 4.15
CA GLU A 5 12.63 -22.43 4.34
C GLU A 5 12.24 -22.11 5.79
N GLY A 6 12.86 -22.83 6.73
CA GLY A 6 12.65 -22.61 8.16
C GLY A 6 13.19 -21.28 8.70
N LYS A 7 14.07 -20.59 7.96
CA LYS A 7 14.71 -19.34 8.38
C LYS A 7 14.26 -18.11 7.55
N ARG A 8 13.49 -18.34 6.50
CA ARG A 8 13.01 -17.26 5.58
C ARG A 8 12.26 -16.15 6.33
N GLY A 9 11.33 -16.53 7.21
CA GLY A 9 10.55 -15.56 8.00
C GLY A 9 11.42 -14.67 8.88
N THR A 10 12.39 -15.26 9.58
CA THR A 10 13.33 -14.53 10.45
C THR A 10 14.25 -13.61 9.63
N PHE A 11 14.78 -14.11 8.51
CA PHE A 11 15.64 -13.34 7.62
C PHE A 11 14.93 -12.14 7.02
N PHE A 12 13.75 -12.35 6.41
CA PHE A 12 12.98 -11.26 5.82
C PHE A 12 12.43 -10.30 6.88
N GLY A 13 12.05 -10.80 8.05
CA GLY A 13 11.63 -9.96 9.17
C GLY A 13 12.75 -9.03 9.64
N ARG A 14 13.98 -9.54 9.80
CA ARG A 14 15.16 -8.74 10.17
C ARG A 14 15.53 -7.73 9.08
N ARG A 15 15.56 -8.16 7.83
CA ARG A 15 15.79 -7.29 6.66
C ARG A 15 14.78 -6.15 6.60
N ASN A 16 13.49 -6.46 6.70
CA ASN A 16 12.43 -5.46 6.60
C ASN A 16 12.46 -4.48 7.78
N ARG A 17 12.86 -4.93 8.97
CA ARG A 17 13.07 -4.06 10.13
C ARG A 17 14.19 -3.04 9.88
N VAL A 18 15.32 -3.49 9.35
CA VAL A 18 16.45 -2.61 8.98
C VAL A 18 16.05 -1.62 7.91
N ILE A 19 15.37 -2.09 6.84
CA ILE A 19 14.87 -1.23 5.76
C ILE A 19 13.90 -0.18 6.31
N GLY A 20 12.95 -0.58 7.16
CA GLY A 20 11.98 0.33 7.77
C GLY A 20 12.64 1.41 8.62
N LEU A 21 13.64 1.04 9.44
CA LEU A 21 14.40 1.98 10.25
C LEU A 21 15.19 2.99 9.40
N ILE A 22 15.89 2.50 8.37
CA ILE A 22 16.65 3.36 7.45
C ILE A 22 15.71 4.30 6.69
N THR A 23 14.55 3.81 6.24
CA THR A 23 13.54 4.63 5.56
C THR A 23 13.05 5.75 6.46
N PHE A 24 12.76 5.44 7.72
CA PHE A 24 12.30 6.45 8.69
C PHE A 24 13.37 7.51 8.96
N ILE A 25 14.62 7.09 9.19
CA ILE A 25 15.74 8.02 9.40
C ILE A 25 15.97 8.88 8.15
N SER A 26 15.96 8.28 6.96
CA SER A 26 16.14 9.01 5.69
C SER A 26 15.05 10.04 5.47
N LEU A 27 13.79 9.71 5.82
CA LEU A 27 12.66 10.63 5.70
C LEU A 27 12.81 11.82 6.67
N ALA A 28 13.19 11.56 7.93
CA ALA A 28 13.43 12.61 8.91
C ALA A 28 14.58 13.55 8.49
N VAL A 29 15.71 12.97 8.02
CA VAL A 29 16.85 13.74 7.52
C VAL A 29 16.46 14.55 6.28
N ALA A 30 15.71 13.97 5.35
CA ALA A 30 15.25 14.68 4.16
C ALA A 30 14.31 15.85 4.51
N GLY A 31 13.38 15.66 5.44
CA GLY A 31 12.47 16.70 5.90
C GLY A 31 13.21 17.87 6.55
N THR A 32 14.13 17.60 7.49
CA THR A 32 14.91 18.64 8.16
C THR A 32 15.87 19.37 7.20
N LEU A 33 16.46 18.65 6.24
CA LEU A 33 17.31 19.26 5.22
C LEU A 33 16.51 20.18 4.30
N LEU A 34 15.32 19.77 3.88
CA LEU A 34 14.44 20.61 3.07
C LEU A 34 14.02 21.88 3.82
N ASP A 35 13.63 21.77 5.09
CA ASP A 35 13.26 22.93 5.90
C ASP A 35 14.44 23.92 6.04
N PHE A 36 15.65 23.41 6.26
CA PHE A 36 16.84 24.24 6.40
C PHE A 36 17.23 24.93 5.09
N VAL A 37 17.22 24.20 3.97
CA VAL A 37 17.66 24.73 2.66
C VAL A 37 16.59 25.55 1.97
N SER A 38 15.29 25.30 2.23
CA SER A 38 14.18 26.06 1.66
C SER A 38 14.21 27.54 2.02
N GLN A 39 14.86 27.89 3.14
CA GLN A 39 15.10 29.29 3.55
C GLN A 39 15.99 30.06 2.57
N TRP A 40 16.81 29.35 1.77
CA TRP A 40 17.82 29.95 0.88
C TRP A 40 17.43 29.80 -0.60
N THR A 41 17.00 28.61 -0.99
CA THR A 41 16.51 28.35 -2.37
C THR A 41 15.47 27.22 -2.38
N ALA A 42 14.32 27.48 -3.00
CA ALA A 42 13.23 26.47 -3.08
C ALA A 42 13.64 25.19 -3.82
N MET A 43 14.54 25.26 -4.81
CA MET A 43 15.01 24.10 -5.58
C MET A 43 16.30 23.47 -5.05
N GLY A 44 17.13 24.20 -4.30
CA GLY A 44 18.45 23.72 -3.84
C GLY A 44 18.36 22.50 -2.94
N GLY A 45 17.36 22.45 -2.05
CA GLY A 45 17.14 21.31 -1.16
C GLY A 45 16.83 20.02 -1.92
N PHE A 46 15.97 20.10 -2.94
CA PHE A 46 15.66 18.95 -3.79
C PHE A 46 16.86 18.50 -4.60
N ALA A 47 17.66 19.42 -5.16
CA ALA A 47 18.86 19.09 -5.91
C ALA A 47 19.87 18.33 -5.04
N ILE A 48 20.10 18.76 -3.79
CA ILE A 48 20.98 18.09 -2.83
C ILE A 48 20.46 16.68 -2.52
N LEU A 49 19.16 16.53 -2.24
CA LEU A 49 18.55 15.23 -1.95
C LEU A 49 18.68 14.26 -3.13
N PHE A 50 18.41 14.72 -4.36
CA PHE A 50 18.58 13.89 -5.56
C PHE A 50 20.03 13.50 -5.79
N PHE A 51 20.97 14.40 -5.54
CA PHE A 51 22.40 14.12 -5.64
C PHE A 51 22.83 13.05 -4.63
N ILE A 52 22.45 13.18 -3.35
CA ILE A 52 22.74 12.19 -2.30
C ILE A 52 22.10 10.83 -2.65
N ALA A 53 20.85 10.84 -3.09
CA ALA A 53 20.14 9.62 -3.51
C ALA A 53 20.83 8.96 -4.72
N GLY A 54 21.32 9.75 -5.68
CA GLY A 54 22.11 9.27 -6.83
C GLY A 54 23.40 8.58 -6.40
N LEU A 55 24.18 9.21 -5.52
CA LEU A 55 25.41 8.63 -4.98
C LEU A 55 25.14 7.32 -4.21
N ALA A 56 24.12 7.32 -3.35
CA ALA A 56 23.71 6.11 -2.61
C ALA A 56 23.30 4.97 -3.55
N ARG A 57 22.63 5.29 -4.66
CA ARG A 57 22.23 4.31 -5.67
C ARG A 57 23.40 3.74 -6.44
N LEU A 58 24.37 4.59 -6.83
CA LEU A 58 25.62 4.15 -7.47
C LEU A 58 26.43 3.24 -6.53
N TYR A 59 26.50 3.60 -5.24
CA TYR A 59 27.17 2.78 -4.23
C TYR A 59 26.44 1.42 -4.05
N SER A 60 25.12 1.43 -3.98
CA SER A 60 24.30 0.22 -3.88
C SER A 60 24.50 -0.71 -5.09
N ALA A 61 24.68 -0.15 -6.30
CA ALA A 61 24.90 -0.95 -7.51
C ALA A 61 26.14 -1.84 -7.44
N LYS A 62 27.19 -1.43 -6.70
CA LYS A 62 28.41 -2.24 -6.49
C LYS A 62 28.10 -3.56 -5.77
N PHE A 63 27.12 -3.56 -4.86
CA PHE A 63 26.76 -4.77 -4.10
C PHE A 63 26.03 -5.79 -4.95
N PHE A 64 25.39 -5.41 -6.06
CA PHE A 64 24.80 -6.37 -7.01
C PHE A 64 25.85 -7.27 -7.64
N ASN A 65 27.05 -6.75 -7.92
CA ASN A 65 28.15 -7.55 -8.47
C ASN A 65 28.73 -8.57 -7.49
N LEU A 66 28.45 -8.40 -6.17
CA LEU A 66 28.89 -9.30 -5.11
C LEU A 66 27.82 -10.34 -4.75
N GLN A 67 26.63 -10.25 -5.36
CA GLN A 67 25.54 -11.16 -5.08
C GLN A 67 25.80 -12.50 -5.76
N TYR A 68 25.79 -13.57 -4.96
CA TYR A 68 25.88 -14.93 -5.49
C TYR A 68 24.61 -15.26 -6.28
N ASP A 69 24.79 -15.59 -7.54
CA ASP A 69 23.72 -16.06 -8.43
C ASP A 69 23.90 -17.58 -8.65
N PRO A 70 23.08 -18.42 -8.00
CA PRO A 70 23.18 -19.86 -8.19
C PRO A 70 22.73 -20.23 -9.58
N GLU A 71 23.51 -21.05 -10.27
CA GLU A 71 23.10 -21.71 -11.52
C GLU A 71 21.90 -22.61 -11.22
N THR A 72 20.70 -22.10 -11.38
CA THR A 72 19.50 -22.92 -11.33
C THR A 72 19.33 -23.63 -12.67
N PRO A 73 19.42 -24.97 -12.74
CA PRO A 73 19.16 -25.68 -13.96
C PRO A 73 17.72 -25.40 -14.40
N LEU A 74 17.56 -24.58 -15.43
CA LEU A 74 16.28 -24.29 -16.05
C LEU A 74 15.76 -25.59 -16.68
N LYS A 75 14.89 -26.31 -15.98
CA LYS A 75 14.13 -27.37 -16.61
C LYS A 75 13.39 -26.77 -17.80
N PRO A 76 13.48 -27.36 -19.00
CA PRO A 76 12.71 -26.91 -20.13
C PRO A 76 11.24 -27.22 -19.88
N GLN A 77 10.55 -26.25 -19.30
CA GLN A 77 9.13 -26.35 -19.04
C GLN A 77 8.40 -25.47 -20.04
N GLN A 78 7.20 -25.87 -20.46
CA GLN A 78 6.35 -25.07 -21.34
C GLN A 78 6.22 -23.66 -20.78
N GLN A 79 6.89 -22.73 -21.42
CA GLN A 79 6.96 -21.35 -20.95
C GLN A 79 5.67 -20.65 -21.34
N SER A 80 4.85 -20.31 -20.34
CA SER A 80 3.63 -19.53 -20.57
C SER A 80 3.95 -18.23 -21.31
N SER A 81 3.36 -18.07 -22.50
CA SER A 81 3.47 -16.88 -23.31
C SER A 81 2.65 -15.72 -22.72
N PHE A 82 2.99 -14.48 -23.10
CA PHE A 82 2.13 -13.32 -22.80
C PHE A 82 0.72 -13.49 -23.39
N LYS A 83 0.62 -14.13 -24.57
CA LYS A 83 -0.67 -14.44 -25.21
C LYS A 83 -1.51 -15.37 -24.34
N ASP A 84 -0.90 -16.40 -23.75
CA ASP A 84 -1.60 -17.36 -22.87
C ASP A 84 -2.07 -16.68 -21.60
N PHE A 85 -1.23 -15.81 -21.02
CA PHE A 85 -1.61 -14.99 -19.87
C PHE A 85 -2.79 -14.07 -20.21
N PHE A 86 -2.75 -13.39 -21.35
CA PHE A 86 -3.83 -12.49 -21.79
C PHE A 86 -5.15 -13.24 -22.01
N HIS A 87 -5.12 -14.43 -22.61
CA HIS A 87 -6.29 -15.29 -22.76
C HIS A 87 -6.81 -15.82 -21.40
N GLY A 88 -5.94 -15.96 -20.42
CA GLY A 88 -6.29 -16.34 -19.04
C GLY A 88 -6.95 -15.23 -18.23
N LEU A 89 -6.84 -13.95 -18.66
CA LEU A 89 -7.49 -12.85 -18.00
C LEU A 89 -9.01 -13.04 -17.93
N GLY A 90 -9.56 -12.97 -16.73
CA GLY A 90 -11.00 -13.18 -16.50
C GLY A 90 -11.47 -14.65 -16.52
N ARG A 91 -10.63 -15.61 -16.92
CA ARG A 91 -10.99 -17.04 -17.01
C ARG A 91 -10.48 -17.87 -15.84
N ASN A 92 -9.30 -17.56 -15.34
CA ASN A 92 -8.70 -18.24 -14.18
C ASN A 92 -8.60 -17.29 -12.97
N SER A 93 -8.34 -17.87 -11.78
CA SER A 93 -8.28 -17.12 -10.51
C SER A 93 -7.19 -16.05 -10.53
N PHE A 94 -6.02 -16.34 -11.10
CA PHE A 94 -4.93 -15.38 -11.16
C PHE A 94 -5.20 -14.24 -12.16
N GLY A 95 -5.79 -14.56 -13.32
CA GLY A 95 -6.22 -13.55 -14.29
C GLY A 95 -7.29 -12.61 -13.72
N MET A 96 -8.28 -13.14 -13.01
CA MET A 96 -9.30 -12.36 -12.34
C MET A 96 -8.72 -11.47 -11.25
N PHE A 97 -7.78 -12.00 -10.46
CA PHE A 97 -7.02 -11.24 -9.47
C PHE A 97 -6.20 -10.10 -10.11
N THR A 98 -5.57 -10.37 -11.26
CA THR A 98 -4.82 -9.34 -12.00
C THR A 98 -5.73 -8.20 -12.47
N ILE A 99 -6.89 -8.52 -13.02
CA ILE A 99 -7.88 -7.49 -13.41
C ILE A 99 -8.32 -6.67 -12.19
N TYR A 100 -8.65 -7.34 -11.10
CA TYR A 100 -9.01 -6.66 -9.84
C TYR A 100 -7.94 -5.69 -9.39
N VAL A 101 -6.67 -6.14 -9.30
CA VAL A 101 -5.55 -5.30 -8.86
C VAL A 101 -5.33 -4.13 -9.82
N SER A 102 -5.45 -4.34 -11.12
CA SER A 102 -5.24 -3.30 -12.13
C SER A 102 -6.29 -2.21 -12.04
N ILE A 103 -7.58 -2.57 -11.99
CA ILE A 103 -8.67 -1.59 -11.87
C ILE A 103 -8.67 -0.92 -10.49
N MET A 104 -8.32 -1.66 -9.43
CA MET A 104 -8.15 -1.07 -8.09
C MET A 104 -7.02 -0.04 -8.09
N ASN A 105 -5.91 -0.28 -8.81
CA ASN A 105 -4.85 0.72 -8.95
C ASN A 105 -5.31 1.96 -9.74
N ILE A 106 -6.14 1.82 -10.79
CA ILE A 106 -6.77 2.98 -11.44
C ILE A 106 -7.49 3.82 -10.38
N ALA A 107 -8.38 3.19 -9.62
CA ALA A 107 -9.16 3.86 -8.59
C ALA A 107 -8.31 4.52 -7.50
N VAL A 108 -7.24 3.84 -7.05
CA VAL A 108 -6.30 4.35 -6.04
C VAL A 108 -5.53 5.56 -6.57
N PHE A 109 -5.06 5.50 -7.82
CA PHE A 109 -4.23 6.55 -8.39
C PHE A 109 -5.01 7.76 -8.95
N ILE A 110 -6.34 7.71 -8.97
CA ILE A 110 -7.19 8.91 -9.16
C ILE A 110 -7.03 9.88 -7.98
N SER A 111 -6.89 9.39 -6.75
CA SER A 111 -6.77 10.25 -5.55
C SER A 111 -5.34 10.30 -4.99
N GLY A 112 -4.57 9.21 -5.10
CA GLY A 112 -3.27 9.05 -4.45
C GLY A 112 -2.25 10.15 -4.74
N PRO A 113 -1.96 10.47 -6.00
CA PRO A 113 -0.98 11.53 -6.35
C PRO A 113 -1.37 12.91 -5.84
N LEU A 114 -2.66 13.17 -5.65
CA LEU A 114 -3.17 14.47 -5.23
C LEU A 114 -3.13 14.70 -3.73
N MET A 115 -2.81 13.66 -2.94
CA MET A 115 -2.82 13.73 -1.47
C MET A 115 -1.87 14.79 -0.91
N VAL A 116 -0.64 14.84 -1.41
CA VAL A 116 0.35 15.82 -0.91
C VAL A 116 -0.08 17.24 -1.25
N ALA A 117 -0.58 17.48 -2.48
CA ALA A 117 -1.14 18.77 -2.88
C ALA A 117 -2.34 19.14 -2.00
N TYR A 118 -3.22 18.20 -1.72
CA TYR A 118 -4.37 18.41 -0.83
C TYR A 118 -3.96 18.83 0.57
N TRP A 119 -2.98 18.15 1.18
CA TRP A 119 -2.51 18.49 2.54
C TRP A 119 -1.85 19.85 2.62
N LEU A 120 -1.00 20.19 1.64
CA LEU A 120 -0.25 21.46 1.65
C LEU A 120 -1.06 22.64 1.14
N GLN A 121 -1.82 22.47 0.06
CA GLN A 121 -2.48 23.58 -0.63
C GLN A 121 -3.93 23.79 -0.18
N VAL A 122 -4.65 22.71 0.15
CA VAL A 122 -6.07 22.79 0.52
C VAL A 122 -6.25 22.85 2.04
N LEU A 123 -5.57 21.96 2.79
CA LEU A 123 -5.64 21.94 4.25
C LEU A 123 -4.64 22.90 4.92
N GLY A 124 -3.66 23.42 4.17
CA GLY A 124 -2.65 24.34 4.69
C GLY A 124 -1.70 23.75 5.71
N PHE A 125 -1.47 22.41 5.66
CA PHE A 125 -0.56 21.76 6.59
C PHE A 125 0.90 22.14 6.32
N SER A 126 1.68 22.29 7.39
CA SER A 126 3.12 22.53 7.29
C SER A 126 3.88 21.28 6.82
N TYR A 127 5.11 21.46 6.36
CA TYR A 127 5.99 20.33 6.00
C TYR A 127 6.26 19.40 7.18
N LEU A 128 6.33 19.93 8.40
CA LEU A 128 6.44 19.11 9.61
C LEU A 128 5.19 18.23 9.80
N GLN A 129 3.99 18.80 9.65
CA GLN A 129 2.74 18.05 9.72
C GLN A 129 2.68 16.97 8.62
N LEU A 130 3.10 17.30 7.39
CA LEU A 130 3.25 16.33 6.30
C LEU A 130 4.18 15.17 6.70
N THR A 131 5.34 15.48 7.27
CA THR A 131 6.30 14.45 7.72
C THR A 131 5.70 13.56 8.81
N LEU A 132 4.96 14.13 9.75
CA LEU A 132 4.27 13.37 10.80
C LEU A 132 3.18 12.44 10.21
N LEU A 133 2.41 12.90 9.23
CA LEU A 133 1.43 12.08 8.52
C LEU A 133 2.10 10.90 7.80
N MET A 134 3.22 11.14 7.09
CA MET A 134 3.99 10.09 6.41
C MET A 134 4.66 9.13 7.42
N GLY A 135 5.11 9.64 8.55
CA GLY A 135 5.63 8.84 9.65
C GLY A 135 4.57 7.94 10.28
N ALA A 136 3.38 8.47 10.51
CA ALA A 136 2.28 7.74 11.13
C ALA A 136 1.86 6.51 10.30
N ILE A 137 1.73 6.65 8.97
CA ILE A 137 1.41 5.52 8.07
C ILE A 137 2.54 4.47 8.08
N SER A 138 3.79 4.91 8.12
CA SER A 138 4.95 4.01 8.10
C SER A 138 5.06 3.21 9.40
N VAL A 139 4.94 3.87 10.55
CA VAL A 139 5.02 3.24 11.88
C VAL A 139 3.85 2.26 12.08
N SER A 140 2.62 2.66 11.76
CA SER A 140 1.46 1.80 11.91
C SER A 140 1.53 0.58 10.98
N SER A 141 2.01 0.74 9.75
CA SER A 141 2.25 -0.39 8.82
C SER A 141 3.26 -1.37 9.41
N PHE A 142 4.36 -0.88 9.93
CA PHE A 142 5.41 -1.71 10.53
C PHE A 142 4.90 -2.51 11.73
N LEU A 143 4.13 -1.88 12.60
CA LEU A 143 3.57 -2.55 13.80
C LEU A 143 2.58 -3.66 13.43
N MET A 144 1.83 -3.49 12.34
CA MET A 144 0.73 -4.41 11.99
C MET A 144 1.12 -5.54 11.05
N ILE A 145 2.25 -5.47 10.34
CA ILE A 145 2.61 -6.46 9.32
C ILE A 145 2.70 -7.88 9.89
N SER A 146 3.21 -8.04 11.11
CA SER A 146 3.30 -9.35 11.77
C SER A 146 1.94 -9.91 12.19
N HIS A 147 1.00 -9.03 12.57
CA HIS A 147 -0.38 -9.41 12.88
C HIS A 147 -1.10 -9.90 11.64
N TRP A 148 -0.98 -9.19 10.52
CA TRP A 148 -1.56 -9.61 9.26
C TRP A 148 -1.01 -10.94 8.78
N GLY A 149 0.28 -11.21 8.97
CA GLY A 149 0.88 -12.51 8.64
C GLY A 149 0.18 -13.67 9.35
N LYS A 150 -0.03 -13.57 10.68
CA LYS A 150 -0.76 -14.57 11.47
C LYS A 150 -2.21 -14.76 10.99
N HIS A 151 -2.90 -13.66 10.66
CA HIS A 151 -4.28 -13.71 10.18
C HIS A 151 -4.37 -14.33 8.78
N ILE A 152 -3.41 -14.04 7.90
CA ILE A 152 -3.33 -14.67 6.58
C ILE A 152 -3.14 -16.18 6.71
N ASP A 153 -2.27 -16.63 7.62
CA ASP A 153 -2.05 -18.06 7.86
C ASP A 153 -3.32 -18.77 8.37
N GLN A 154 -4.14 -18.07 9.14
CA GLN A 154 -5.36 -18.62 9.72
C GLN A 154 -6.58 -18.53 8.79
N TYR A 155 -6.75 -17.41 8.07
CA TYR A 155 -7.98 -17.08 7.34
C TYR A 155 -7.80 -17.02 5.82
N GLY A 156 -6.57 -17.10 5.32
CA GLY A 156 -6.24 -17.00 3.90
C GLY A 156 -6.05 -15.57 3.40
N ASN A 157 -5.44 -15.49 2.22
CA ASN A 157 -5.09 -14.21 1.57
C ASN A 157 -6.32 -13.43 1.12
N ARG A 158 -7.32 -14.12 0.55
CA ARG A 158 -8.53 -13.49 0.02
C ARG A 158 -9.31 -12.74 1.10
N ASN A 159 -9.47 -13.34 2.28
CA ASN A 159 -10.27 -12.73 3.35
C ASN A 159 -9.60 -11.46 3.89
N ILE A 160 -8.28 -11.48 4.05
CA ILE A 160 -7.51 -10.30 4.47
C ILE A 160 -7.53 -9.22 3.37
N LEU A 161 -7.43 -9.63 2.11
CA LEU A 161 -7.55 -8.72 0.97
C LEU A 161 -8.92 -8.02 0.95
N GLU A 162 -10.02 -8.76 1.19
CA GLU A 162 -11.38 -8.23 1.23
C GLU A 162 -11.55 -7.18 2.34
N VAL A 163 -11.14 -7.50 3.57
CA VAL A 163 -11.24 -6.61 4.73
C VAL A 163 -10.40 -5.35 4.54
N THR A 164 -9.15 -5.51 4.14
CA THR A 164 -8.23 -4.36 3.97
C THR A 164 -8.63 -3.49 2.79
N SER A 165 -9.10 -4.09 1.69
CA SER A 165 -9.62 -3.34 0.53
C SER A 165 -10.87 -2.54 0.88
N PHE A 166 -11.75 -3.07 1.72
CA PHE A 166 -12.92 -2.33 2.20
C PHE A 166 -12.48 -1.08 2.98
N ILE A 167 -11.53 -1.22 3.91
CA ILE A 167 -11.00 -0.08 4.67
C ILE A 167 -10.35 0.95 3.73
N ILE A 168 -9.49 0.48 2.79
CA ILE A 168 -8.83 1.34 1.80
C ILE A 168 -9.83 2.08 0.92
N THR A 169 -10.98 1.47 0.62
CA THR A 169 -12.04 2.08 -0.18
C THR A 169 -12.63 3.31 0.50
N MET A 170 -12.68 3.33 1.83
CA MET A 170 -13.22 4.46 2.59
C MET A 170 -12.27 5.65 2.69
N PHE A 171 -10.97 5.48 2.45
CA PHE A 171 -9.99 6.56 2.66
C PHE A 171 -10.26 7.83 1.87
N PRO A 172 -10.52 7.83 0.56
CA PRO A 172 -10.77 9.09 -0.13
C PRO A 172 -12.01 9.79 0.41
N LEU A 173 -13.03 9.03 0.84
CA LEU A 173 -14.22 9.62 1.48
C LEU A 173 -13.87 10.25 2.84
N LEU A 174 -13.05 9.59 3.65
CA LEU A 174 -12.57 10.16 4.92
C LEU A 174 -11.79 11.44 4.69
N TRP A 175 -10.91 11.48 3.67
CA TRP A 175 -10.17 12.69 3.30
C TRP A 175 -11.08 13.79 2.76
N TYR A 176 -12.13 13.45 2.02
CA TYR A 176 -13.15 14.39 1.62
C TYR A 176 -13.83 15.05 2.84
N LEU A 177 -14.14 14.25 3.86
CA LEU A 177 -14.79 14.74 5.09
C LEU A 177 -13.86 15.62 5.94
N VAL A 178 -12.54 15.39 5.93
CA VAL A 178 -11.56 16.26 6.63
C VAL A 178 -11.62 17.70 6.15
N HIS A 179 -11.98 17.92 4.88
CA HIS A 179 -12.14 19.29 4.32
C HIS A 179 -13.10 20.17 5.12
N PHE A 180 -14.12 19.58 5.72
CA PHE A 180 -15.14 20.29 6.51
C PHE A 180 -14.76 20.49 7.97
N ILE A 181 -13.58 20.03 8.40
CA ILE A 181 -13.09 20.16 9.76
C ILE A 181 -12.10 21.32 9.81
N SER A 182 -12.37 22.29 10.70
CA SER A 182 -11.55 23.50 10.83
C SER A 182 -10.49 23.38 11.94
N GLY A 183 -9.43 24.15 11.80
CA GLY A 183 -8.41 24.32 12.84
C GLY A 183 -7.54 23.09 13.08
N SER A 184 -6.97 22.98 14.29
CA SER A 184 -6.07 21.88 14.67
C SER A 184 -6.73 20.50 14.66
N ALA A 185 -8.05 20.43 14.82
CA ALA A 185 -8.80 19.17 14.77
C ALA A 185 -8.61 18.43 13.43
N ALA A 186 -8.54 19.16 12.32
CA ALA A 186 -8.28 18.58 11.01
C ALA A 186 -6.98 17.77 10.98
N PHE A 187 -5.90 18.27 11.58
CA PHE A 187 -4.62 17.57 11.63
C PHE A 187 -4.69 16.28 12.47
N TYR A 188 -5.33 16.32 13.64
CA TYR A 188 -5.44 15.10 14.48
C TYR A 188 -6.32 14.02 13.84
N VAL A 189 -7.41 14.43 13.16
CA VAL A 189 -8.23 13.49 12.38
C VAL A 189 -7.43 12.93 11.21
N ALA A 190 -6.69 13.76 10.49
CA ALA A 190 -5.78 13.34 9.41
C ALA A 190 -4.74 12.33 9.92
N LEU A 191 -4.16 12.56 11.10
CA LEU A 191 -3.22 11.64 11.73
C LEU A 191 -3.87 10.28 12.02
N GLY A 192 -5.09 10.28 12.55
CA GLY A 192 -5.87 9.05 12.76
C GLY A 192 -6.15 8.30 11.47
N ILE A 193 -6.51 9.01 10.39
CA ILE A 193 -6.70 8.41 9.05
C ILE A 193 -5.40 7.77 8.55
N GLN A 194 -4.25 8.43 8.73
CA GLN A 194 -2.96 7.88 8.31
C GLN A 194 -2.55 6.65 9.11
N VAL A 195 -2.82 6.61 10.40
CA VAL A 195 -2.62 5.40 11.22
C VAL A 195 -3.48 4.25 10.68
N LEU A 196 -4.78 4.47 10.47
CA LEU A 196 -5.68 3.48 9.86
C LEU A 196 -5.19 3.07 8.46
N GLY A 197 -4.64 4.04 7.70
CA GLY A 197 -4.02 3.81 6.40
C GLY A 197 -2.90 2.80 6.46
N GLY A 198 -1.97 2.99 7.37
CA GLY A 198 -0.85 2.07 7.54
C GLY A 198 -1.28 0.67 7.95
N LEU A 199 -2.27 0.56 8.84
CA LEU A 199 -2.86 -0.72 9.21
C LEU A 199 -3.45 -1.45 7.99
N ALA A 200 -4.26 -0.77 7.19
CA ALA A 200 -4.93 -1.37 6.05
C ALA A 200 -3.97 -1.70 4.89
N TRP A 201 -3.09 -0.76 4.52
CA TRP A 201 -2.15 -0.95 3.42
C TRP A 201 -1.13 -2.05 3.69
N SER A 202 -0.68 -2.23 4.94
CA SER A 202 0.25 -3.31 5.29
C SER A 202 -0.38 -4.68 5.07
N GLY A 203 -1.64 -4.89 5.48
CA GLY A 203 -2.37 -6.13 5.26
C GLY A 203 -2.69 -6.37 3.78
N TYR A 204 -3.14 -5.33 3.08
CA TYR A 204 -3.42 -5.38 1.66
C TYR A 204 -2.21 -5.82 0.84
N ASN A 205 -1.06 -5.15 1.02
CA ASN A 205 0.15 -5.45 0.28
C ASN A 205 0.71 -6.85 0.61
N LEU A 206 0.62 -7.26 1.88
CA LEU A 206 1.04 -8.60 2.29
C LEU A 206 0.16 -9.68 1.66
N ALA A 207 -1.16 -9.50 1.69
CA ALA A 207 -2.10 -10.43 1.09
C ALA A 207 -1.96 -10.49 -0.44
N LEU A 208 -1.74 -9.35 -1.12
CA LEU A 208 -1.45 -9.31 -2.56
C LEU A 208 -0.20 -10.12 -2.90
N GLY A 209 0.90 -9.88 -2.19
CA GLY A 209 2.16 -10.59 -2.42
C GLY A 209 2.01 -12.10 -2.25
N ASN A 210 1.42 -12.52 -1.13
CA ASN A 210 1.21 -13.94 -0.83
C ASN A 210 0.27 -14.61 -1.83
N TYR A 211 -0.81 -13.93 -2.26
CA TYR A 211 -1.74 -14.47 -3.24
C TYR A 211 -1.05 -14.79 -4.58
N ILE A 212 -0.12 -13.95 -5.04
CA ILE A 212 0.67 -14.19 -6.24
C ILE A 212 1.50 -15.48 -6.08
N TYR A 213 2.13 -15.66 -4.91
CA TYR A 213 2.93 -16.87 -4.63
C TYR A 213 2.09 -18.14 -4.58
N ASP A 214 0.88 -18.07 -4.04
CA ASP A 214 -0.03 -19.22 -3.92
C ASP A 214 -0.71 -19.54 -5.27
N ALA A 215 -0.91 -18.54 -6.14
CA ALA A 215 -1.64 -18.68 -7.39
C ALA A 215 -0.81 -19.16 -8.58
N ILE A 216 0.51 -19.10 -8.49
CA ILE A 216 1.40 -19.35 -9.63
C ILE A 216 2.42 -20.42 -9.29
N ASP A 217 2.56 -21.41 -10.18
CA ASP A 217 3.60 -22.41 -10.07
C ASP A 217 4.99 -21.77 -10.03
N PRO A 218 5.91 -22.28 -9.20
CA PRO A 218 7.26 -21.73 -9.03
C PRO A 218 8.00 -21.52 -10.36
N SER A 219 7.83 -22.43 -11.32
CA SER A 219 8.48 -22.40 -12.64
C SER A 219 8.05 -21.23 -13.54
N ASN A 220 6.80 -20.78 -13.42
CA ASN A 220 6.23 -19.68 -14.22
C ASN A 220 6.14 -18.37 -13.45
N ARG A 221 6.50 -18.37 -12.15
CA ARG A 221 6.26 -17.26 -11.24
C ARG A 221 6.86 -15.95 -11.71
N LEU A 222 8.11 -15.95 -12.12
CA LEU A 222 8.80 -14.74 -12.59
C LEU A 222 8.06 -14.09 -13.77
N ARG A 223 7.69 -14.86 -14.77
CA ARG A 223 7.00 -14.35 -15.98
C ARG A 223 5.60 -13.87 -15.68
N MET A 224 4.80 -14.68 -14.98
CA MET A 224 3.43 -14.35 -14.64
C MET A 224 3.37 -13.11 -13.74
N THR A 225 4.29 -12.98 -12.77
CA THR A 225 4.41 -11.78 -11.94
C THR A 225 4.81 -10.56 -12.77
N SER A 226 5.70 -10.72 -13.75
CA SER A 226 6.08 -9.63 -14.66
C SER A 226 4.89 -9.15 -15.48
N TYR A 227 4.11 -10.06 -16.05
CA TYR A 227 2.89 -9.71 -16.79
C TYR A 227 1.85 -9.04 -15.89
N HIS A 228 1.63 -9.58 -14.68
CA HIS A 228 0.78 -8.95 -13.67
C HIS A 228 1.22 -7.52 -13.36
N ASN A 229 2.53 -7.28 -13.20
CA ASN A 229 3.07 -5.95 -12.91
C ASN A 229 2.87 -4.97 -14.07
N VAL A 230 2.90 -5.43 -15.33
CA VAL A 230 2.57 -4.58 -16.49
C VAL A 230 1.12 -4.10 -16.39
N PHE A 231 0.17 -5.01 -16.12
CA PHE A 231 -1.25 -4.64 -15.97
C PHE A 231 -1.49 -3.73 -14.76
N LYS A 232 -0.87 -4.04 -13.63
CA LYS A 232 -0.90 -3.19 -12.43
C LYS A 232 -0.33 -1.79 -12.73
N GLY A 233 0.81 -1.71 -13.41
CA GLY A 233 1.46 -0.46 -13.80
C GLY A 233 0.62 0.36 -14.77
N SER A 234 -0.03 -0.27 -15.75
CA SER A 234 -0.98 0.40 -16.63
C SER A 234 -2.13 1.04 -15.86
N GLY A 235 -2.63 0.35 -14.82
CA GLY A 235 -3.63 0.92 -13.92
C GLY A 235 -3.15 2.17 -13.20
N VAL A 236 -1.89 2.18 -12.74
CA VAL A 236 -1.26 3.37 -12.11
C VAL A 236 -1.22 4.55 -13.07
N VAL A 237 -0.77 4.33 -14.31
CA VAL A 237 -0.66 5.37 -15.34
C VAL A 237 -2.04 5.94 -15.69
N ILE A 238 -3.00 5.07 -15.98
CA ILE A 238 -4.37 5.48 -16.32
C ILE A 238 -5.00 6.28 -15.16
N GLY A 239 -4.84 5.80 -13.92
CA GLY A 239 -5.35 6.49 -12.73
C GLY A 239 -4.72 7.86 -12.54
N GLY A 240 -3.41 7.99 -12.76
CA GLY A 240 -2.70 9.27 -12.69
C GLY A 240 -3.14 10.28 -13.77
N ILE A 241 -3.36 9.82 -15.00
CA ILE A 241 -3.90 10.66 -16.09
C ILE A 241 -5.31 11.15 -15.72
N LEU A 242 -6.18 10.24 -15.26
CA LEU A 242 -7.53 10.59 -14.81
C LEU A 242 -7.50 11.57 -13.63
N ALA A 243 -6.56 11.42 -12.69
CA ALA A 243 -6.36 12.37 -11.60
C ALA A 243 -6.07 13.78 -12.12
N GLY A 244 -5.15 13.91 -13.08
CA GLY A 244 -4.81 15.19 -13.71
C GLY A 244 -6.00 15.82 -14.45
N LEU A 245 -6.74 15.02 -15.21
CA LEU A 245 -7.91 15.50 -15.94
C LEU A 245 -9.04 15.94 -15.01
N LEU A 246 -9.38 15.12 -14.01
CA LEU A 246 -10.48 15.39 -13.09
C LEU A 246 -10.16 16.54 -12.13
N SER A 247 -8.92 16.68 -11.69
CA SER A 247 -8.53 17.78 -10.78
C SER A 247 -8.59 19.16 -11.42
N ASN A 248 -8.54 19.23 -12.76
CA ASN A 248 -8.63 20.48 -13.53
C ASN A 248 -10.05 20.80 -14.02
N ILE A 249 -11.06 20.03 -13.66
CA ILE A 249 -12.45 20.32 -14.02
C ILE A 249 -12.85 21.66 -13.36
N PRO A 250 -13.37 22.61 -14.14
CA PRO A 250 -13.90 23.86 -13.60
C PRO A 250 -15.00 23.58 -12.58
N VAL A 251 -14.86 24.12 -11.39
CA VAL A 251 -15.85 23.97 -10.31
C VAL A 251 -16.79 25.18 -10.34
N ALA A 252 -18.03 24.97 -9.93
CA ALA A 252 -18.99 26.07 -9.83
C ALA A 252 -18.46 27.17 -8.89
N GLU A 253 -18.56 28.43 -9.33
CA GLU A 253 -18.04 29.58 -8.57
C GLU A 253 -18.97 30.04 -7.46
N THR A 254 -20.22 29.54 -7.43
CA THR A 254 -21.24 29.96 -6.46
C THR A 254 -22.16 28.78 -6.04
N GLY A 255 -22.80 28.95 -4.91
CA GLY A 255 -23.85 28.06 -4.43
C GLY A 255 -23.35 26.81 -3.68
N ILE A 256 -24.27 25.87 -3.50
CA ILE A 256 -24.02 24.63 -2.73
C ILE A 256 -22.96 23.74 -3.39
N LEU A 257 -22.84 23.79 -4.71
CA LEU A 257 -21.83 23.01 -5.43
C LEU A 257 -20.41 23.52 -5.15
N GLN A 258 -20.21 24.84 -5.03
CA GLN A 258 -18.93 25.40 -4.60
C GLN A 258 -18.58 24.99 -3.17
N TRP A 259 -19.57 24.94 -2.27
CA TRP A 259 -19.34 24.50 -0.90
C TRP A 259 -18.98 23.01 -0.83
N LEU A 260 -19.61 22.14 -1.62
CA LEU A 260 -19.32 20.71 -1.67
C LEU A 260 -18.03 20.39 -2.44
N PHE A 261 -17.74 21.13 -3.49
CA PHE A 261 -16.62 20.88 -4.41
C PHE A 261 -15.82 22.17 -4.67
N PRO A 262 -15.15 22.72 -3.66
CA PRO A 262 -14.39 23.96 -3.84
C PRO A 262 -13.16 23.78 -4.74
N ASN A 263 -12.77 22.55 -5.05
CA ASN A 263 -11.68 22.24 -5.97
C ASN A 263 -11.85 20.85 -6.59
N GLY A 264 -11.20 20.61 -7.73
CA GLY A 264 -11.27 19.33 -8.44
C GLY A 264 -10.67 18.14 -7.68
N ILE A 265 -9.81 18.38 -6.69
CA ILE A 265 -9.22 17.29 -5.86
C ILE A 265 -10.32 16.55 -5.08
N LEU A 266 -11.31 17.28 -4.56
CA LEU A 266 -12.42 16.67 -3.82
C LEU A 266 -13.32 15.83 -4.73
N ILE A 267 -13.46 16.23 -6.00
CA ILE A 267 -14.14 15.40 -7.02
C ILE A 267 -13.37 14.08 -7.22
N CYS A 268 -12.05 14.16 -7.34
CA CYS A 268 -11.20 12.96 -7.46
C CYS A 268 -11.38 11.99 -6.28
N PHE A 269 -11.57 12.50 -5.07
CA PHE A 269 -11.80 11.65 -3.89
C PHE A 269 -13.12 10.87 -3.99
N LEU A 270 -14.20 11.52 -4.40
CA LEU A 270 -15.50 10.87 -4.56
C LEU A 270 -15.51 9.89 -5.74
N VAL A 271 -14.92 10.26 -6.88
CA VAL A 271 -14.77 9.36 -8.03
C VAL A 271 -13.94 8.13 -7.65
N SER A 272 -12.81 8.34 -6.96
CA SER A 272 -11.96 7.27 -6.46
C SER A 272 -12.72 6.32 -5.53
N THR A 273 -13.48 6.86 -4.55
CA THR A 273 -14.28 6.05 -3.63
C THR A 273 -15.33 5.23 -4.39
N SER A 274 -16.08 5.86 -5.28
CA SER A 274 -17.14 5.21 -6.06
C SER A 274 -16.58 4.06 -6.91
N LEU A 275 -15.45 4.31 -7.59
CA LEU A 275 -14.80 3.28 -8.41
C LEU A 275 -14.26 2.13 -7.55
N ARG A 276 -13.66 2.40 -6.38
CA ARG A 276 -13.21 1.34 -5.46
C ARG A 276 -14.38 0.49 -4.95
N ILE A 277 -15.52 1.10 -4.63
CA ILE A 277 -16.76 0.37 -4.24
C ILE A 277 -17.19 -0.56 -5.37
N LEU A 278 -17.24 -0.07 -6.61
CA LEU A 278 -17.60 -0.87 -7.78
C LEU A 278 -16.65 -2.05 -7.98
N VAL A 279 -15.33 -1.78 -7.89
CA VAL A 279 -14.29 -2.82 -8.01
C VAL A 279 -14.46 -3.91 -6.96
N LEU A 280 -14.69 -3.53 -5.70
CA LEU A 280 -14.94 -4.50 -4.64
C LEU A 280 -16.19 -5.34 -4.90
N LYS A 281 -17.30 -4.71 -5.24
CA LYS A 281 -18.56 -5.42 -5.49
C LYS A 281 -18.48 -6.38 -6.66
N ILE A 282 -17.81 -5.99 -7.75
CA ILE A 282 -17.76 -6.76 -9.00
C ILE A 282 -16.72 -7.88 -8.95
N PHE A 283 -15.52 -7.59 -8.44
CA PHE A 283 -14.37 -8.48 -8.58
C PHE A 283 -14.07 -9.31 -7.34
N MET A 284 -14.27 -8.78 -6.13
CA MET A 284 -13.95 -9.52 -4.90
C MET A 284 -14.71 -10.86 -4.78
N PRO A 285 -16.01 -10.98 -5.12
CA PRO A 285 -16.69 -12.27 -5.08
C PRO A 285 -16.13 -13.32 -6.07
N LYS A 286 -15.46 -12.86 -7.14
CA LYS A 286 -14.89 -13.73 -8.19
C LYS A 286 -13.50 -14.23 -7.86
N ILE A 287 -12.81 -13.62 -6.90
CA ILE A 287 -11.49 -14.05 -6.42
C ILE A 287 -11.70 -15.23 -5.46
N LYS A 288 -11.10 -16.37 -5.78
CA LYS A 288 -11.19 -17.57 -4.93
C LYS A 288 -9.97 -17.64 -4.01
N GLU A 289 -10.18 -18.15 -2.79
CA GLU A 289 -9.04 -18.51 -1.93
C GLU A 289 -8.36 -19.74 -2.53
N ILE A 290 -7.03 -19.68 -2.59
CA ILE A 290 -6.22 -20.76 -3.17
C ILE A 290 -5.63 -21.61 -2.06
N ARG A 291 -5.31 -21.00 -0.92
CA ARG A 291 -4.74 -21.69 0.22
C ARG A 291 -5.81 -22.51 0.94
N LEU A 292 -5.48 -23.76 1.25
CA LEU A 292 -6.33 -24.59 2.11
C LEU A 292 -6.26 -24.05 3.53
N THR A 293 -7.26 -23.30 3.93
CA THR A 293 -7.40 -22.79 5.31
C THR A 293 -8.48 -23.59 6.03
N GLY A 294 -8.22 -23.90 7.31
CA GLY A 294 -9.16 -24.69 8.12
C GLY A 294 -10.50 -24.02 8.43
N THR A 295 -10.69 -22.76 8.03
CA THR A 295 -11.91 -21.97 8.31
C THR A 295 -12.41 -21.24 7.08
N THR A 296 -13.62 -21.56 6.68
CA THR A 296 -14.26 -21.14 5.41
C THR A 296 -14.98 -19.79 5.47
N ARG A 297 -14.70 -18.86 6.18
CA ARG A 297 -15.11 -17.43 6.22
C ARG A 297 -15.06 -16.88 7.64
N PRO A 298 -14.44 -15.73 7.86
CA PRO A 298 -14.61 -15.04 9.13
C PRO A 298 -16.06 -14.51 9.21
N PRO A 299 -16.82 -14.80 10.28
CA PRO A 299 -18.08 -14.11 10.51
C PRO A 299 -17.83 -12.61 10.68
N ILE A 300 -18.82 -11.77 10.36
CA ILE A 300 -18.82 -10.29 10.52
C ILE A 300 -18.28 -9.85 11.90
N ARG A 301 -18.40 -10.69 12.94
CA ARG A 301 -17.79 -10.51 14.27
C ARG A 301 -16.28 -10.35 14.25
N TYR A 302 -15.57 -10.83 13.22
CA TYR A 302 -14.13 -10.64 13.06
C TYR A 302 -13.74 -9.24 12.58
N PHE A 303 -14.65 -8.51 11.94
CA PHE A 303 -14.40 -7.08 11.65
C PHE A 303 -14.13 -6.30 12.96
N VAL A 304 -14.81 -6.68 14.04
CA VAL A 304 -14.62 -6.13 15.39
C VAL A 304 -13.40 -6.74 16.11
N ALA A 305 -13.04 -7.99 15.81
CA ALA A 305 -11.90 -8.69 16.41
C ALA A 305 -10.56 -8.35 15.72
N VAL A 306 -10.60 -7.97 14.45
CA VAL A 306 -9.46 -7.48 13.64
C VAL A 306 -9.15 -6.02 13.94
N MET A 307 -10.02 -5.31 14.68
CA MET A 307 -9.63 -4.00 15.21
C MET A 307 -8.37 -4.16 16.09
N PRO A 308 -7.29 -3.41 15.78
CA PRO A 308 -5.92 -3.66 16.26
C PRO A 308 -5.73 -3.65 17.78
N PHE A 309 -6.73 -3.20 18.53
CA PHE A 309 -6.61 -2.99 19.97
C PHE A 309 -6.89 -4.23 20.84
N ARG A 310 -7.55 -5.28 20.35
CA ARG A 310 -7.78 -6.50 21.15
C ARG A 310 -6.63 -7.52 21.07
N GLY A 311 -5.93 -7.61 19.93
CA GLY A 311 -4.77 -8.49 19.77
C GLY A 311 -3.52 -7.98 20.49
N LEU A 312 -3.29 -6.67 20.51
CA LEU A 312 -2.14 -6.05 21.20
C LEU A 312 -2.13 -6.33 22.72
N LYS A 313 -3.30 -6.35 23.37
CA LYS A 313 -3.40 -6.69 24.81
C LYS A 313 -3.02 -8.16 25.07
N ALA A 314 -3.43 -9.08 24.21
CA ALA A 314 -3.15 -10.50 24.39
C ALA A 314 -1.65 -10.83 24.16
N ASP A 315 -1.04 -10.24 23.13
CA ASP A 315 0.39 -10.49 22.82
C ASP A 315 1.35 -9.80 23.80
N LEU A 316 0.99 -8.62 24.33
CA LEU A 316 1.74 -7.97 25.43
C LEU A 316 1.70 -8.79 26.73
N LEU A 317 0.53 -9.34 27.09
CA LEU A 317 0.38 -10.18 28.28
C LEU A 317 1.06 -11.53 28.13
N VAL A 318 1.07 -12.14 26.95
CA VAL A 318 1.79 -13.41 26.67
C VAL A 318 3.30 -13.18 26.64
N GLY A 319 3.78 -12.03 26.16
CA GLY A 319 5.20 -11.65 26.20
C GLY A 319 5.71 -11.48 27.62
N ILE A 320 4.93 -10.85 28.51
CA ILE A 320 5.28 -10.64 29.91
C ILE A 320 5.28 -11.96 30.69
N ASN A 321 4.34 -12.87 30.44
CA ASN A 321 4.31 -14.18 31.11
C ASN A 321 5.44 -15.14 30.67
N ARG A 322 6.03 -14.99 29.49
CA ARG A 322 7.20 -15.77 29.06
C ARG A 322 8.52 -15.29 29.68
N THR A 323 8.62 -14.02 30.04
CA THR A 323 9.81 -13.47 30.72
C THR A 323 9.83 -13.72 32.23
N MET A 324 8.68 -14.01 32.85
CA MET A 324 8.62 -14.37 34.28
C MET A 324 8.72 -15.89 34.57
N LYS A 325 8.88 -16.74 33.56
CA LYS A 325 9.06 -18.20 33.69
C LYS A 325 10.44 -18.68 33.21
N LYS A 326 11.44 -17.81 33.23
CA LYS A 326 12.85 -18.21 33.08
C LYS A 326 13.65 -17.85 34.31
#